data_512fd460d8b80ab0037f9d1712cbb7d5
#
_entry.id   512fd460d8b80ab0037f9d1712cbb7d5
#
_cell.length_a   1.000
_cell.length_b   1.000
_cell.length_c   1.000
_cell.angle_alpha   90.00
_cell.angle_beta   90.00
_cell.angle_gamma   90.00
#
_symmetry.space_group_name_H-M   'P 1'
#
loop_
_entity.id
_entity.type
_entity.pdbx_description
1 polymer ?
#
loop_
_entity_poly.entity_id
_entity_poly.type
_entity_poly.pdbx_seq_one_letter_code
_entity_poly.pdbx_strand_id
1 'polypeptide(L)'
;MSQQRPNYIYIRKIASSHDLEKEINVGLPIFKSFFGNEKNLIFTRKNAPGKNYNIEMQSVDYDPRMGKDFKQLLADEGGYDIGDLVIISKKNSTTYQVELIKKTDSQYNVFNQFYTDIDSNERHSSIIIEESNNLEPVQTIFYGVPGCGKSYSIENELRKLGITKTMEADCTKRVVFHPEYTNADFIGQILPQSMDNGEKISYSFVAGPFTQILAKAYTHKNTPYALIIEEINRGNAAAIFGELFQLLDRLDKDEVEMSNEVSYQKNWSSYPVTNDNINNEIFAAYDKYKNDKDTCIFEPFIAEENFKKYKLNIGIRLPPNLSILATMNTSDQNVFILDNAFQRRWDMVLVKNEFGDDSEKAKTEEEQKNIDWQKTALIEGSKITWKTFHKTINEKISQFSRENNFSSMIDKRLGCWFVKAVPDDKNDINGKYIIEEKSFKNKILKYLWDDAFKFSREDVFEDADNFESLLEKVKMGESNFGIFKNVDFSAEKSESPEA
;
A
#
# COMPACT_ATOMS: atom_id res chain seq x y z
N MET A 1 -17.58 -20.89 18.11
CA MET A 1 -17.50 -19.77 17.16
C MET A 1 -16.58 -20.21 16.05
N SER A 2 -17.13 -20.54 14.88
CA SER A 2 -16.36 -20.97 13.72
C SER A 2 -15.71 -19.71 13.12
N GLN A 3 -14.40 -19.60 13.21
CA GLN A 3 -13.65 -18.65 12.40
C GLN A 3 -13.98 -18.95 10.93
N GLN A 4 -14.75 -18.09 10.27
CA GLN A 4 -14.89 -18.11 8.83
C GLN A 4 -13.49 -17.83 8.25
N ARG A 5 -12.93 -18.82 7.58
CA ARG A 5 -11.67 -18.65 6.84
C ARG A 5 -11.93 -17.71 5.67
N PRO A 6 -10.96 -16.83 5.34
CA PRO A 6 -11.08 -15.95 4.18
C PRO A 6 -11.36 -16.77 2.91
N ASN A 7 -12.17 -16.23 2.02
CA ASN A 7 -12.40 -16.84 0.73
C ASN A 7 -11.18 -16.63 -0.16
N TYR A 8 -10.55 -17.71 -0.56
CA TYR A 8 -9.41 -17.66 -1.49
C TYR A 8 -9.88 -17.93 -2.91
N ILE A 9 -9.33 -17.22 -3.87
CA ILE A 9 -9.43 -17.51 -5.30
C ILE A 9 -8.10 -18.10 -5.77
N TYR A 10 -8.17 -19.26 -6.41
CA TYR A 10 -7.04 -19.83 -7.13
C TYR A 10 -7.21 -19.53 -8.61
N ILE A 11 -6.19 -18.92 -9.22
CA ILE A 11 -6.17 -18.63 -10.65
C ILE A 11 -5.10 -19.49 -11.29
N ARG A 12 -5.47 -20.21 -12.34
CA ARG A 12 -4.57 -21.04 -13.14
C ARG A 12 -4.63 -20.57 -14.58
N LYS A 13 -3.48 -20.26 -15.17
CA LYS A 13 -3.34 -20.02 -16.62
C LYS A 13 -3.12 -21.35 -17.32
N ILE A 14 -3.82 -21.59 -18.40
CA ILE A 14 -3.57 -22.73 -19.30
C ILE A 14 -2.31 -22.42 -20.07
N ALA A 15 -1.18 -23.01 -19.67
CA ALA A 15 0.14 -22.59 -20.15
C ALA A 15 0.66 -23.40 -21.33
N SER A 16 0.20 -24.66 -21.51
CA SER A 16 0.80 -25.58 -22.47
C SER A 16 -0.20 -26.57 -23.06
N SER A 17 0.22 -27.23 -24.13
CA SER A 17 -0.51 -28.37 -24.71
C SER A 17 -0.71 -29.52 -23.70
N HIS A 18 0.19 -29.66 -22.73
CA HIS A 18 0.03 -30.66 -21.67
C HIS A 18 -1.19 -30.35 -20.79
N ASP A 19 -1.42 -29.07 -20.42
CA ASP A 19 -2.60 -28.64 -19.69
C ASP A 19 -3.90 -28.89 -20.50
N LEU A 20 -3.80 -28.79 -21.84
CA LEU A 20 -4.92 -29.10 -22.74
C LEU A 20 -5.20 -30.59 -22.87
N GLU A 21 -4.15 -31.42 -23.02
CA GLU A 21 -4.29 -32.81 -23.43
C GLU A 21 -4.33 -33.81 -22.27
N LYS A 22 -3.65 -33.50 -21.15
CA LYS A 22 -3.49 -34.46 -20.06
C LYS A 22 -4.16 -34.00 -18.77
N GLU A 23 -3.45 -33.32 -17.90
CA GLU A 23 -3.89 -32.97 -16.54
C GLU A 23 -3.41 -31.57 -16.16
N ILE A 24 -4.20 -30.87 -15.36
CA ILE A 24 -3.79 -29.56 -14.83
C ILE A 24 -3.06 -29.77 -13.50
N ASN A 25 -1.77 -29.51 -13.49
CA ASN A 25 -0.95 -29.54 -12.29
C ASN A 25 -1.27 -28.38 -11.37
N VAL A 26 -1.51 -28.67 -10.09
CA VAL A 26 -1.84 -27.68 -9.06
C VAL A 26 -0.60 -27.26 -8.26
N GLY A 27 0.36 -28.19 -8.11
CA GLY A 27 1.49 -28.03 -7.21
C GLY A 27 1.17 -28.31 -5.75
N LEU A 28 2.10 -28.95 -5.05
CA LEU A 28 1.91 -29.42 -3.67
C LEU A 28 1.65 -28.28 -2.66
N PRO A 29 2.32 -27.12 -2.72
CA PRO A 29 2.05 -26.00 -1.83
C PRO A 29 0.61 -25.49 -1.93
N ILE A 30 0.10 -25.31 -3.14
CA ILE A 30 -1.25 -24.85 -3.42
C ILE A 30 -2.30 -25.89 -3.02
N PHE A 31 -2.03 -27.16 -3.30
CA PHE A 31 -2.91 -28.24 -2.89
C PHE A 31 -3.11 -28.25 -1.37
N LYS A 32 -2.05 -28.08 -0.59
CA LYS A 32 -2.12 -28.02 0.87
C LYS A 32 -2.78 -26.75 1.39
N SER A 33 -2.45 -25.59 0.84
CA SER A 33 -2.93 -24.31 1.35
C SER A 33 -4.35 -23.96 0.90
N PHE A 34 -4.66 -24.15 -0.39
CA PHE A 34 -5.95 -23.77 -0.98
C PHE A 34 -6.98 -24.90 -0.91
N PHE A 35 -6.60 -26.13 -1.33
CA PHE A 35 -7.52 -27.27 -1.35
C PHE A 35 -7.58 -28.02 -0.01
N GLY A 36 -6.75 -27.64 0.98
CA GLY A 36 -6.80 -28.20 2.33
C GLY A 36 -6.35 -29.66 2.43
N ASN A 37 -5.57 -30.13 1.45
CA ASN A 37 -5.10 -31.50 1.34
C ASN A 37 -6.23 -32.54 1.13
N GLU A 38 -7.38 -32.09 0.63
CA GLU A 38 -8.54 -32.95 0.37
C GLU A 38 -8.43 -33.59 -1.01
N LYS A 39 -8.59 -34.92 -1.04
CA LYS A 39 -8.46 -35.69 -2.27
C LYS A 39 -9.72 -35.63 -3.15
N ASN A 40 -10.89 -35.56 -2.55
CA ASN A 40 -12.16 -35.55 -3.24
C ASN A 40 -12.82 -34.14 -3.10
N LEU A 41 -12.99 -33.47 -4.21
CA LEU A 41 -13.48 -32.09 -4.28
C LEU A 41 -14.75 -32.02 -5.11
N ILE A 42 -15.66 -31.15 -4.73
CA ILE A 42 -16.89 -30.87 -5.46
C ILE A 42 -16.77 -29.52 -6.15
N PHE A 43 -16.92 -29.50 -7.46
CA PHE A 43 -16.89 -28.28 -8.26
C PHE A 43 -18.26 -28.00 -8.86
N THR A 44 -18.62 -26.71 -8.89
CA THR A 44 -19.77 -26.18 -9.60
C THR A 44 -19.31 -25.13 -10.60
N ARG A 45 -20.07 -24.90 -11.67
CA ARG A 45 -19.81 -23.83 -12.62
C ARG A 45 -20.46 -22.52 -12.15
N LYS A 46 -19.79 -21.38 -12.35
CA LYS A 46 -20.38 -20.07 -12.01
C LYS A 46 -21.67 -19.80 -12.81
N ASN A 47 -21.63 -20.13 -14.10
CA ASN A 47 -22.75 -19.88 -15.02
C ASN A 47 -23.82 -20.99 -14.99
N ALA A 48 -23.60 -22.10 -14.26
CA ALA A 48 -24.57 -23.19 -14.11
C ALA A 48 -24.42 -23.86 -12.74
N PRO A 49 -24.82 -23.21 -11.65
CA PRO A 49 -24.53 -23.67 -10.27
C PRO A 49 -25.29 -24.94 -9.85
N GLY A 50 -26.27 -25.38 -10.64
CA GLY A 50 -27.10 -26.57 -10.31
C GLY A 50 -26.45 -27.92 -10.59
N LYS A 51 -25.29 -27.99 -11.25
CA LYS A 51 -24.61 -29.26 -11.58
C LYS A 51 -23.32 -29.37 -10.79
N ASN A 52 -23.18 -30.45 -10.01
CA ASN A 52 -21.98 -30.77 -9.27
C ASN A 52 -21.08 -31.70 -10.08
N TYR A 53 -19.77 -31.44 -10.05
CA TYR A 53 -18.73 -32.29 -10.62
C TYR A 53 -17.85 -32.78 -9.47
N ASN A 54 -17.77 -34.09 -9.29
CA ASN A 54 -16.90 -34.70 -8.28
C ASN A 54 -15.55 -34.93 -8.92
N ILE A 55 -14.53 -34.24 -8.42
CA ILE A 55 -13.17 -34.28 -8.93
C ILE A 55 -12.28 -34.98 -7.93
N GLU A 56 -11.65 -36.09 -8.32
CA GLU A 56 -10.61 -36.76 -7.55
C GLU A 56 -9.25 -36.20 -7.93
N MET A 57 -8.55 -35.63 -6.94
CA MET A 57 -7.16 -35.17 -7.10
C MET A 57 -6.21 -36.34 -7.20
N GLN A 58 -5.37 -36.33 -8.23
CA GLN A 58 -4.39 -37.40 -8.48
C GLN A 58 -3.01 -36.98 -7.95
N SER A 59 -2.16 -38.00 -7.67
CA SER A 59 -0.76 -37.77 -7.25
C SER A 59 -0.59 -36.82 -6.07
N VAL A 60 -1.50 -36.85 -5.11
CA VAL A 60 -1.63 -35.86 -4.01
C VAL A 60 -0.40 -35.75 -3.10
N ASP A 61 0.44 -36.79 -3.03
CA ASP A 61 1.59 -36.81 -2.12
C ASP A 61 2.81 -36.05 -2.65
N TYR A 62 2.95 -35.90 -3.98
CA TYR A 62 4.15 -35.32 -4.59
C TYR A 62 3.87 -34.36 -5.75
N ASP A 63 2.80 -34.55 -6.52
CA ASP A 63 2.51 -33.72 -7.70
C ASP A 63 0.99 -33.65 -7.95
N PRO A 64 0.21 -32.95 -7.10
CA PRO A 64 -1.25 -32.91 -7.17
C PRO A 64 -1.78 -32.38 -8.49
N ARG A 65 -2.72 -33.12 -9.10
CA ARG A 65 -3.27 -32.82 -10.41
C ARG A 65 -4.78 -32.98 -10.47
N MET A 66 -5.44 -32.10 -11.23
CA MET A 66 -6.84 -32.22 -11.63
C MET A 66 -6.96 -32.91 -12.97
N GLY A 67 -7.56 -34.10 -12.96
CA GLY A 67 -7.58 -34.99 -14.10
C GLY A 67 -8.76 -34.78 -15.05
N LYS A 68 -9.16 -35.89 -15.70
CA LYS A 68 -10.15 -35.91 -16.81
C LYS A 68 -11.49 -35.26 -16.46
N ASP A 69 -11.98 -35.46 -15.24
CA ASP A 69 -13.31 -34.97 -14.83
C ASP A 69 -13.32 -33.44 -14.71
N PHE A 70 -12.18 -32.85 -14.29
CA PHE A 70 -12.04 -31.39 -14.28
C PHE A 70 -11.98 -30.80 -15.69
N LYS A 71 -11.34 -31.49 -16.63
CA LYS A 71 -11.34 -31.10 -18.04
C LYS A 71 -12.74 -31.16 -18.64
N GLN A 72 -13.54 -32.15 -18.29
CA GLN A 72 -14.93 -32.23 -18.72
C GLN A 72 -15.75 -31.03 -18.23
N LEU A 73 -15.49 -30.61 -16.97
CA LEU A 73 -16.12 -29.41 -16.42
C LEU A 73 -15.73 -28.17 -17.22
N LEU A 74 -14.44 -27.98 -17.57
CA LEU A 74 -13.97 -26.85 -18.39
C LEU A 74 -14.53 -26.91 -19.82
N ALA A 75 -14.62 -28.09 -20.42
CA ALA A 75 -15.23 -28.29 -21.73
C ALA A 75 -16.72 -27.90 -21.72
N ASP A 76 -17.44 -28.23 -20.66
CA ASP A 76 -18.84 -27.87 -20.47
C ASP A 76 -19.03 -26.33 -20.28
N GLU A 77 -17.99 -25.58 -19.91
CA GLU A 77 -17.97 -24.10 -19.86
C GLU A 77 -17.77 -23.42 -21.24
N GLY A 78 -17.68 -24.18 -22.32
CA GLY A 78 -17.56 -23.67 -23.68
C GLY A 78 -16.19 -23.86 -24.31
N GLY A 79 -15.41 -24.83 -23.82
CA GLY A 79 -14.06 -25.13 -24.26
C GLY A 79 -13.03 -24.13 -23.77
N TYR A 80 -11.74 -24.50 -23.83
CA TYR A 80 -10.62 -23.68 -23.35
C TYR A 80 -9.40 -23.87 -24.23
N ASP A 81 -8.56 -22.83 -24.28
CA ASP A 81 -7.36 -22.76 -25.12
C ASP A 81 -6.12 -22.34 -24.30
N ILE A 82 -4.93 -22.50 -24.89
CA ILE A 82 -3.68 -22.05 -24.29
C ILE A 82 -3.76 -20.53 -24.06
N GLY A 83 -3.55 -20.14 -22.80
CA GLY A 83 -3.56 -18.78 -22.32
C GLY A 83 -4.86 -18.36 -21.69
N ASP A 84 -5.94 -19.14 -21.76
CA ASP A 84 -7.14 -18.90 -20.98
C ASP A 84 -6.89 -19.05 -19.49
N LEU A 85 -7.72 -18.40 -18.66
CA LEU A 85 -7.61 -18.42 -17.20
C LEU A 85 -8.74 -19.24 -16.60
N VAL A 86 -8.37 -20.16 -15.70
CA VAL A 86 -9.30 -20.92 -14.87
C VAL A 86 -9.28 -20.30 -13.48
N ILE A 87 -10.42 -19.79 -13.06
CA ILE A 87 -10.62 -19.19 -11.73
C ILE A 87 -11.40 -20.14 -10.88
N ILE A 88 -10.86 -20.47 -9.71
CA ILE A 88 -11.50 -21.37 -8.74
C ILE A 88 -11.71 -20.62 -7.43
N SER A 89 -12.96 -20.44 -7.04
CA SER A 89 -13.37 -19.82 -5.78
C SER A 89 -13.81 -20.90 -4.79
N LYS A 90 -13.33 -20.82 -3.55
CA LYS A 90 -13.70 -21.77 -2.49
C LYS A 90 -15.04 -21.36 -1.86
N LYS A 91 -16.04 -22.27 -1.85
CA LYS A 91 -17.35 -22.04 -1.22
C LYS A 91 -17.41 -22.58 0.20
N ASN A 92 -16.80 -23.74 0.45
CA ASN A 92 -16.66 -24.35 1.78
C ASN A 92 -15.41 -25.27 1.80
N SER A 93 -15.27 -26.12 2.81
CA SER A 93 -14.09 -26.97 2.95
C SER A 93 -13.79 -27.87 1.73
N THR A 94 -14.83 -28.34 1.05
CA THR A 94 -14.71 -29.31 -0.06
C THR A 94 -15.39 -28.88 -1.34
N THR A 95 -16.12 -27.75 -1.35
CA THR A 95 -16.90 -27.27 -2.51
C THR A 95 -16.29 -26.02 -3.09
N TYR A 96 -16.11 -26.02 -4.40
CA TYR A 96 -15.49 -24.97 -5.19
C TYR A 96 -16.36 -24.56 -6.36
N GLN A 97 -16.23 -23.32 -6.79
CA GLN A 97 -16.87 -22.80 -7.98
C GLN A 97 -15.82 -22.47 -9.03
N VAL A 98 -16.05 -22.86 -10.27
CA VAL A 98 -15.15 -22.63 -11.39
C VAL A 98 -15.75 -21.63 -12.36
N GLU A 99 -14.91 -20.75 -12.86
CA GLU A 99 -15.17 -19.83 -13.97
C GLU A 99 -14.03 -19.91 -14.96
N LEU A 100 -14.35 -19.96 -16.24
CA LEU A 100 -13.35 -19.92 -17.31
C LEU A 100 -13.40 -18.53 -17.95
N ILE A 101 -12.26 -17.85 -18.02
CA ILE A 101 -12.12 -16.55 -18.67
C ILE A 101 -11.24 -16.73 -19.90
N LYS A 102 -11.82 -16.51 -21.06
CA LYS A 102 -11.12 -16.60 -22.34
C LYS A 102 -10.29 -15.36 -22.60
N LYS A 103 -9.22 -15.49 -23.40
CA LYS A 103 -8.40 -14.34 -23.83
C LYS A 103 -9.20 -13.22 -24.50
N THR A 104 -10.35 -13.55 -25.07
CA THR A 104 -11.25 -12.60 -25.74
C THR A 104 -12.20 -11.91 -24.79
N ASP A 105 -12.28 -12.35 -23.53
CA ASP A 105 -13.21 -11.79 -22.53
C ASP A 105 -12.69 -10.45 -22.02
N SER A 106 -13.60 -9.51 -21.81
CA SER A 106 -13.28 -8.17 -21.28
C SER A 106 -12.58 -8.21 -19.91
N GLN A 107 -12.84 -9.24 -19.13
CA GLN A 107 -12.25 -9.45 -17.80
C GLN A 107 -10.85 -10.09 -17.84
N TYR A 108 -10.43 -10.59 -19.02
CA TYR A 108 -9.16 -11.30 -19.12
C TYR A 108 -7.97 -10.50 -18.62
N ASN A 109 -7.87 -9.24 -19.02
CA ASN A 109 -6.76 -8.38 -18.64
C ASN A 109 -6.71 -8.12 -17.13
N VAL A 110 -7.85 -8.05 -16.47
CA VAL A 110 -7.94 -7.85 -15.01
C VAL A 110 -7.27 -9.01 -14.27
N PHE A 111 -7.52 -10.25 -14.68
CA PHE A 111 -6.94 -11.42 -14.03
C PHE A 111 -5.55 -11.79 -14.58
N ASN A 112 -5.29 -11.54 -15.87
CA ASN A 112 -3.99 -11.86 -16.48
C ASN A 112 -2.85 -10.99 -15.95
N GLN A 113 -3.12 -9.76 -15.49
CA GLN A 113 -2.09 -8.88 -14.91
C GLN A 113 -1.46 -9.47 -13.64
N PHE A 114 -2.15 -10.32 -12.88
CA PHE A 114 -1.57 -11.05 -11.76
C PHE A 114 -0.41 -11.97 -12.15
N TYR A 115 -0.25 -12.30 -13.43
CA TYR A 115 0.86 -13.09 -13.95
C TYR A 115 2.03 -12.26 -14.47
N THR A 116 1.83 -10.96 -14.74
CA THR A 116 2.90 -10.09 -15.24
C THR A 116 3.80 -9.58 -14.14
N ASP A 117 3.33 -9.61 -12.88
CA ASP A 117 4.05 -9.14 -11.71
C ASP A 117 4.91 -10.25 -11.04
N ILE A 118 4.79 -11.49 -11.53
CA ILE A 118 5.59 -12.62 -11.03
C ILE A 118 6.79 -12.79 -11.95
N ASP A 119 7.99 -12.72 -11.34
CA ASP A 119 9.27 -12.87 -12.03
C ASP A 119 9.30 -14.16 -12.89
N SER A 120 9.81 -14.04 -14.10
CA SER A 120 9.80 -15.06 -15.17
C SER A 120 10.55 -16.38 -14.84
N ASN A 121 11.10 -16.50 -13.64
CA ASN A 121 11.89 -17.66 -13.18
C ASN A 121 11.11 -18.71 -12.39
N GLU A 122 9.89 -18.44 -11.95
CA GLU A 122 9.08 -19.46 -11.31
C GLU A 122 8.10 -20.10 -12.30
N ARG A 123 8.26 -21.40 -12.51
CA ARG A 123 7.42 -22.25 -13.40
C ARG A 123 5.97 -22.43 -12.92
N HIS A 124 5.46 -21.53 -12.09
CA HIS A 124 4.12 -21.63 -11.52
C HIS A 124 3.14 -20.71 -12.26
N SER A 125 2.35 -21.34 -13.13
CA SER A 125 1.26 -20.70 -13.87
C SER A 125 -0.01 -20.51 -13.01
N SER A 126 0.10 -20.41 -11.68
CA SER A 126 -1.05 -20.29 -10.76
C SER A 126 -0.79 -19.37 -9.59
N ILE A 127 -1.82 -18.65 -9.19
CA ILE A 127 -1.80 -17.67 -8.10
C ILE A 127 -2.98 -17.91 -7.17
N ILE A 128 -2.77 -17.80 -5.87
CA ILE A 128 -3.85 -17.69 -4.88
C ILE A 128 -4.04 -16.23 -4.55
N ILE A 129 -5.24 -15.73 -4.79
CA ILE A 129 -5.68 -14.41 -4.37
C ILE A 129 -6.66 -14.63 -3.20
N GLU A 130 -6.39 -13.94 -2.11
CA GLU A 130 -7.33 -13.89 -1.01
C GLU A 130 -8.53 -13.06 -1.44
N GLU A 131 -9.68 -13.72 -1.69
CA GLU A 131 -10.94 -13.02 -1.95
C GLU A 131 -11.41 -12.46 -0.61
N SER A 132 -11.05 -11.23 -0.28
CA SER A 132 -11.61 -10.57 0.88
C SER A 132 -13.05 -10.16 0.57
N ASN A 133 -14.01 -11.08 0.77
CA ASN A 133 -15.42 -10.71 0.86
C ASN A 133 -15.71 -9.88 2.13
N ASN A 134 -14.74 -9.68 2.99
CA ASN A 134 -14.69 -8.69 4.04
C ASN A 134 -13.50 -7.78 3.75
N LEU A 135 -13.67 -6.82 2.85
CA LEU A 135 -12.78 -5.69 2.74
C LEU A 135 -12.82 -4.96 4.07
N GLU A 136 -11.81 -5.21 4.93
CA GLU A 136 -11.64 -4.44 6.15
C GLU A 136 -10.84 -3.19 5.78
N PRO A 137 -11.49 -2.02 5.75
CA PRO A 137 -10.80 -0.79 5.41
C PRO A 137 -9.79 -0.46 6.50
N VAL A 138 -8.62 -0.05 6.08
CA VAL A 138 -7.56 0.41 6.96
C VAL A 138 -7.62 1.94 7.02
N GLN A 139 -7.50 2.49 8.23
CA GLN A 139 -7.51 3.93 8.48
C GLN A 139 -6.34 4.27 9.39
N THR A 140 -5.15 4.43 8.80
CA THR A 140 -3.87 4.41 9.54
C THR A 140 -3.02 5.63 9.22
N ILE A 141 -2.43 6.22 10.28
CA ILE A 141 -1.36 7.21 10.16
C ILE A 141 -0.03 6.55 10.54
N PHE A 142 0.87 6.43 9.57
CA PHE A 142 2.26 6.02 9.78
C PHE A 142 3.09 7.24 10.19
N TYR A 143 3.62 7.23 11.41
CA TYR A 143 4.38 8.36 11.92
C TYR A 143 5.79 7.96 12.36
N GLY A 144 6.71 8.92 12.38
CA GLY A 144 8.10 8.70 12.77
C GLY A 144 9.04 9.72 12.15
N VAL A 145 10.34 9.55 12.40
CA VAL A 145 11.40 10.47 11.94
C VAL A 145 11.53 10.51 10.42
N PRO A 146 12.08 11.57 9.83
CA PRO A 146 12.33 11.64 8.39
C PRO A 146 13.23 10.50 7.91
N GLY A 147 12.80 9.81 6.85
CA GLY A 147 13.59 8.69 6.29
C GLY A 147 13.53 7.38 7.08
N CYS A 148 12.60 7.17 8.02
CA CYS A 148 12.43 5.87 8.70
C CYS A 148 11.70 4.82 7.86
N GLY A 149 11.12 5.16 6.70
CA GLY A 149 10.44 4.19 5.83
C GLY A 149 8.91 4.28 5.82
N LYS A 150 8.31 5.41 6.22
CA LYS A 150 6.85 5.61 6.25
C LYS A 150 6.17 5.31 4.91
N SER A 151 6.71 5.81 3.80
CA SER A 151 6.15 5.56 2.46
C SER A 151 6.23 4.09 2.07
N TYR A 152 7.28 3.37 2.49
CA TYR A 152 7.39 1.93 2.33
C TYR A 152 6.32 1.18 3.13
N SER A 153 5.99 1.65 4.34
CA SER A 153 4.90 1.08 5.14
C SER A 153 3.55 1.23 4.44
N ILE A 154 3.30 2.35 3.74
CA ILE A 154 2.10 2.51 2.89
C ILE A 154 2.11 1.48 1.76
N GLU A 155 3.21 1.30 1.04
CA GLU A 155 3.30 0.31 -0.04
C GLU A 155 3.04 -1.12 0.45
N ASN A 156 3.52 -1.45 1.65
CA ASN A 156 3.23 -2.73 2.30
C ASN A 156 1.74 -2.88 2.62
N GLU A 157 1.11 -1.82 3.11
CA GLU A 157 -0.31 -1.86 3.44
C GLU A 157 -1.19 -1.97 2.19
N LEU A 158 -0.84 -1.27 1.10
CA LEU A 158 -1.51 -1.42 -0.20
C LEU A 158 -1.45 -2.87 -0.71
N ARG A 159 -0.30 -3.54 -0.55
CA ARG A 159 -0.16 -4.96 -0.92
C ARG A 159 -1.04 -5.87 -0.07
N LYS A 160 -1.16 -5.62 1.23
CA LYS A 160 -2.07 -6.38 2.11
C LYS A 160 -3.54 -6.16 1.74
N LEU A 161 -3.89 -4.97 1.28
CA LEU A 161 -5.21 -4.65 0.74
C LEU A 161 -5.47 -5.27 -0.65
N GLY A 162 -4.48 -5.93 -1.25
CA GLY A 162 -4.60 -6.51 -2.58
C GLY A 162 -4.41 -5.51 -3.72
N ILE A 163 -3.94 -4.29 -3.43
CA ILE A 163 -3.63 -3.28 -4.46
C ILE A 163 -2.20 -3.51 -4.95
N THR A 164 -2.07 -4.05 -6.15
CA THR A 164 -0.77 -4.28 -6.80
C THR A 164 -0.24 -2.99 -7.44
N LYS A 165 1.04 -2.97 -7.82
CA LYS A 165 1.65 -1.81 -8.52
C LYS A 165 0.93 -1.46 -9.82
N THR A 166 0.42 -2.45 -10.54
CA THR A 166 -0.34 -2.23 -11.78
C THR A 166 -1.72 -1.62 -11.53
N MET A 167 -2.33 -1.91 -10.38
CA MET A 167 -3.63 -1.35 -9.98
C MET A 167 -3.49 0.02 -9.29
N GLU A 168 -2.31 0.36 -8.81
CA GLU A 168 -2.10 1.55 -7.97
C GLU A 168 -2.61 2.83 -8.63
N ALA A 169 -2.35 3.03 -9.91
CA ALA A 169 -2.79 4.22 -10.66
C ALA A 169 -4.33 4.38 -10.68
N ASP A 170 -5.06 3.27 -10.73
CA ASP A 170 -6.52 3.27 -10.84
C ASP A 170 -7.22 3.14 -9.47
N CYS A 171 -6.62 2.41 -8.54
CA CYS A 171 -7.20 2.09 -7.24
C CYS A 171 -6.73 3.03 -6.13
N THR A 172 -5.79 3.95 -6.39
CA THR A 172 -5.34 4.91 -5.38
C THR A 172 -5.47 6.36 -5.84
N LYS A 173 -5.58 7.24 -4.86
CA LYS A 173 -5.34 8.68 -4.99
C LYS A 173 -4.35 9.11 -3.94
N ARG A 174 -3.25 9.74 -4.37
CA ARG A 174 -2.20 10.25 -3.49
C ARG A 174 -2.22 11.76 -3.49
N VAL A 175 -2.23 12.36 -2.30
CA VAL A 175 -2.21 13.80 -2.08
C VAL A 175 -1.14 14.15 -1.04
N VAL A 176 -0.61 15.36 -1.10
CA VAL A 176 0.31 15.88 -0.11
C VAL A 176 -0.33 17.08 0.55
N PHE A 177 -0.51 17.05 1.86
CA PHE A 177 -1.00 18.21 2.58
C PHE A 177 0.11 19.25 2.75
N HIS A 178 -0.24 20.52 2.63
CA HIS A 178 0.62 21.67 2.85
C HIS A 178 -0.20 22.80 3.47
N PRO A 179 0.42 23.85 4.00
CA PRO A 179 -0.32 24.89 4.74
C PRO A 179 -1.46 25.57 3.98
N GLU A 180 -1.36 25.65 2.65
CA GLU A 180 -2.37 26.28 1.79
C GLU A 180 -3.37 25.27 1.19
N TYR A 181 -3.25 23.95 1.52
CA TYR A 181 -4.17 22.95 1.02
C TYR A 181 -5.53 23.10 1.70
N THR A 182 -6.59 23.19 0.91
CA THR A 182 -7.93 23.53 1.39
C THR A 182 -8.92 22.36 1.27
N ASN A 183 -10.08 22.50 1.90
CA ASN A 183 -11.21 21.60 1.71
C ASN A 183 -11.68 21.54 0.25
N ALA A 184 -11.61 22.68 -0.46
CA ALA A 184 -11.97 22.76 -1.88
C ALA A 184 -11.00 21.95 -2.78
N ASP A 185 -9.71 21.92 -2.44
CA ASP A 185 -8.72 21.09 -3.16
C ASP A 185 -8.97 19.60 -2.90
N PHE A 186 -9.44 19.26 -1.71
CA PHE A 186 -9.67 17.88 -1.28
C PHE A 186 -10.98 17.30 -1.82
N ILE A 187 -12.07 18.04 -1.67
CA ILE A 187 -13.41 17.61 -2.08
C ILE A 187 -13.67 17.96 -3.55
N GLY A 188 -13.32 19.16 -3.95
CA GLY A 188 -13.61 19.73 -5.26
C GLY A 188 -14.26 21.09 -5.14
N GLN A 189 -14.31 21.80 -6.25
CA GLN A 189 -14.83 23.18 -6.32
C GLN A 189 -15.50 23.47 -7.65
N ILE A 190 -16.35 24.48 -7.67
CA ILE A 190 -16.98 24.95 -8.89
C ILE A 190 -16.00 25.89 -9.62
N LEU A 191 -15.61 25.51 -10.82
CA LEU A 191 -14.67 26.28 -11.66
C LEU A 191 -15.32 26.71 -12.96
N PRO A 192 -14.95 27.89 -13.50
CA PRO A 192 -15.34 28.31 -14.84
C PRO A 192 -14.67 27.40 -15.88
N GLN A 193 -15.46 26.90 -16.82
CA GLN A 193 -14.99 26.12 -17.97
C GLN A 193 -15.37 26.84 -19.26
N SER A 194 -14.40 26.97 -20.15
CA SER A 194 -14.65 27.53 -21.48
C SER A 194 -15.32 26.48 -22.35
N MET A 195 -16.44 26.82 -22.95
CA MET A 195 -17.17 26.05 -23.94
C MET A 195 -17.15 26.74 -25.30
N ASP A 196 -17.46 26.01 -26.36
CA ASP A 196 -17.60 26.51 -27.73
C ASP A 196 -16.37 27.36 -28.16
N ASN A 197 -15.16 26.84 -28.03
CA ASN A 197 -13.90 27.53 -28.39
C ASN A 197 -13.69 28.88 -27.67
N GLY A 198 -14.25 29.06 -26.49
CA GLY A 198 -14.08 30.30 -25.70
C GLY A 198 -15.24 31.26 -25.76
N GLU A 199 -16.28 31.02 -26.56
CA GLU A 199 -17.42 31.90 -26.71
C GLU A 199 -18.39 31.89 -25.50
N LYS A 200 -18.40 30.79 -24.73
CA LYS A 200 -19.26 30.67 -23.55
C LYS A 200 -18.46 30.16 -22.34
N ILE A 201 -18.80 30.72 -21.19
CA ILE A 201 -18.26 30.24 -19.89
C ILE A 201 -19.39 29.51 -19.18
N SER A 202 -19.13 28.25 -18.83
CA SER A 202 -19.98 27.43 -17.96
C SER A 202 -19.28 27.23 -16.62
N TYR A 203 -20.05 27.08 -15.56
CA TYR A 203 -19.52 26.72 -14.24
C TYR A 203 -19.84 25.25 -13.94
N SER A 204 -18.81 24.47 -13.69
CA SER A 204 -19.00 23.06 -13.36
C SER A 204 -18.18 22.67 -12.12
N PHE A 205 -18.69 21.72 -11.37
CA PHE A 205 -17.93 21.14 -10.26
C PHE A 205 -16.78 20.31 -10.81
N VAL A 206 -15.59 20.55 -10.30
CA VAL A 206 -14.39 19.75 -10.59
C VAL A 206 -14.07 18.96 -9.33
N ALA A 207 -14.26 17.65 -9.39
CA ALA A 207 -14.08 16.75 -8.26
C ALA A 207 -12.62 16.71 -7.79
N GLY A 208 -12.40 16.90 -6.49
CA GLY A 208 -11.11 16.70 -5.84
C GLY A 208 -10.77 15.22 -5.64
N PRO A 209 -9.54 14.93 -5.18
CA PRO A 209 -9.06 13.55 -5.07
C PRO A 209 -9.91 12.66 -4.14
N PHE A 210 -10.45 13.20 -3.05
CA PHE A 210 -11.36 12.47 -2.17
C PHE A 210 -12.63 12.05 -2.92
N THR A 211 -13.28 12.97 -3.60
CA THR A 211 -14.52 12.70 -4.34
C THR A 211 -14.30 11.72 -5.49
N GLN A 212 -13.17 11.87 -6.20
CA GLN A 212 -12.81 10.96 -7.30
C GLN A 212 -12.65 9.51 -6.85
N ILE A 213 -11.92 9.27 -5.76
CA ILE A 213 -11.68 7.89 -5.28
C ILE A 213 -12.95 7.32 -4.64
N LEU A 214 -13.73 8.14 -3.94
CA LEU A 214 -14.99 7.74 -3.34
C LEU A 214 -15.99 7.29 -4.40
N ALA A 215 -16.14 8.04 -5.50
CA ALA A 215 -17.03 7.69 -6.60
C ALA A 215 -16.65 6.36 -7.25
N LYS A 216 -15.36 6.09 -7.45
CA LYS A 216 -14.86 4.79 -7.90
C LYS A 216 -15.21 3.67 -6.92
N ALA A 217 -14.99 3.88 -5.63
CA ALA A 217 -15.28 2.90 -4.60
C ALA A 217 -16.76 2.51 -4.55
N TYR A 218 -17.67 3.47 -4.72
CA TYR A 218 -19.11 3.20 -4.78
C TYR A 218 -19.54 2.33 -5.97
N THR A 219 -18.83 2.42 -7.08
CA THR A 219 -19.17 1.72 -8.33
C THR A 219 -18.56 0.34 -8.47
N HIS A 220 -17.56 -0.01 -7.63
CA HIS A 220 -16.82 -1.27 -7.71
C HIS A 220 -16.63 -1.89 -6.32
N LYS A 221 -17.70 -2.42 -5.73
CA LYS A 221 -17.75 -2.87 -4.34
C LYS A 221 -16.71 -3.94 -3.96
N ASN A 222 -16.26 -4.75 -4.93
CA ASN A 222 -15.30 -5.84 -4.72
C ASN A 222 -13.87 -5.45 -5.04
N THR A 223 -13.63 -4.19 -5.44
CA THR A 223 -12.29 -3.66 -5.72
C THR A 223 -11.82 -2.82 -4.53
N PRO A 224 -10.63 -3.08 -3.96
CA PRO A 224 -10.08 -2.25 -2.90
C PRO A 224 -9.57 -0.91 -3.47
N TYR A 225 -9.84 0.16 -2.74
CA TYR A 225 -9.37 1.51 -3.03
C TYR A 225 -8.65 2.11 -1.84
N ALA A 226 -7.70 3.00 -2.10
CA ALA A 226 -6.99 3.71 -1.04
C ALA A 226 -6.79 5.19 -1.37
N LEU A 227 -7.13 6.05 -0.41
CA LEU A 227 -6.72 7.45 -0.38
C LEU A 227 -5.44 7.56 0.45
N ILE A 228 -4.38 8.09 -0.14
CA ILE A 228 -3.07 8.25 0.49
C ILE A 228 -2.82 9.72 0.73
N ILE A 229 -2.59 10.09 2.00
CA ILE A 229 -2.34 11.47 2.42
C ILE A 229 -0.92 11.55 2.96
N GLU A 230 -0.01 12.11 2.19
CA GLU A 230 1.35 12.38 2.63
C GLU A 230 1.39 13.67 3.46
N GLU A 231 2.19 13.66 4.53
CA GLU A 231 2.42 14.81 5.41
C GLU A 231 1.13 15.42 5.98
N ILE A 232 0.25 14.58 6.53
CA ILE A 232 -1.09 14.98 6.99
C ILE A 232 -1.07 16.16 7.98
N ASN A 233 -0.01 16.30 8.77
CA ASN A 233 0.17 17.36 9.76
C ASN A 233 0.78 18.65 9.18
N ARG A 234 1.15 18.72 7.89
CA ARG A 234 1.59 19.97 7.26
C ARG A 234 0.44 20.84 6.82
N GLY A 235 -0.77 20.32 6.70
CA GLY A 235 -2.00 21.07 6.51
C GLY A 235 -2.89 21.01 7.76
N ASN A 236 -3.86 21.91 7.84
CA ASN A 236 -4.90 21.81 8.86
C ASN A 236 -5.88 20.69 8.51
N ALA A 237 -5.54 19.45 8.90
CA ALA A 237 -6.30 18.26 8.51
C ALA A 237 -7.78 18.34 8.89
N ALA A 238 -8.12 18.86 10.07
CA ALA A 238 -9.51 19.02 10.51
C ALA A 238 -10.29 19.97 9.59
N ALA A 239 -9.69 21.10 9.19
CA ALA A 239 -10.31 22.04 8.27
C ALA A 239 -10.39 21.48 6.83
N ILE A 240 -9.38 20.72 6.39
CA ILE A 240 -9.36 20.07 5.06
C ILE A 240 -10.46 19.04 4.95
N PHE A 241 -10.64 18.19 5.96
CA PHE A 241 -11.73 17.22 6.00
C PHE A 241 -13.10 17.90 6.17
N GLY A 242 -13.17 18.98 6.97
CA GLY A 242 -14.43 19.65 7.25
C GLY A 242 -15.51 18.69 7.78
N GLU A 243 -16.70 18.70 7.19
CA GLU A 243 -17.81 17.81 7.56
C GLU A 243 -17.51 16.32 7.29
N LEU A 244 -16.62 16.02 6.33
CA LEU A 244 -16.22 14.63 6.03
C LEU A 244 -15.48 13.96 7.20
N PHE A 245 -15.04 14.74 8.19
CA PHE A 245 -14.40 14.24 9.38
C PHE A 245 -15.25 13.20 10.13
N GLN A 246 -16.59 13.38 10.18
CA GLN A 246 -17.47 12.40 10.82
C GLN A 246 -17.56 11.06 10.07
N LEU A 247 -17.21 11.04 8.77
CA LEU A 247 -17.19 9.79 7.99
C LEU A 247 -16.09 8.82 8.44
N LEU A 248 -15.10 9.30 9.18
CA LEU A 248 -14.01 8.49 9.70
C LEU A 248 -14.45 7.57 10.85
N ASP A 249 -15.59 7.81 11.50
CA ASP A 249 -16.18 6.85 12.43
C ASP A 249 -16.86 5.73 11.65
N ARG A 250 -16.43 4.48 11.87
CA ARG A 250 -16.94 3.31 11.14
C ARG A 250 -17.79 2.42 12.05
N LEU A 251 -18.72 1.70 11.47
CA LEU A 251 -19.56 0.71 12.16
C LEU A 251 -18.71 -0.50 12.57
N ASP A 252 -18.71 -0.83 13.86
CA ASP A 252 -17.94 -1.95 14.44
C ASP A 252 -18.63 -3.30 14.22
N LYS A 253 -19.95 -3.31 14.05
CA LYS A 253 -20.80 -4.50 13.95
C LYS A 253 -21.71 -4.37 12.75
N ASP A 254 -22.35 -5.50 12.39
CA ASP A 254 -23.46 -5.53 11.45
C ASP A 254 -24.68 -4.82 12.04
N GLU A 255 -24.58 -3.53 12.24
CA GLU A 255 -25.71 -2.65 12.54
C GLU A 255 -26.38 -2.35 11.22
N VAL A 256 -27.57 -2.92 11.03
CA VAL A 256 -28.42 -2.61 9.90
C VAL A 256 -29.05 -1.25 10.15
N GLU A 257 -28.32 -0.17 9.88
CA GLU A 257 -28.93 1.14 9.79
C GLU A 257 -29.68 1.22 8.45
N MET A 258 -30.99 1.18 8.51
CA MET A 258 -31.84 1.41 7.36
C MET A 258 -32.02 2.91 7.15
N SER A 259 -31.18 3.50 6.32
CA SER A 259 -31.37 4.86 5.82
C SER A 259 -31.74 4.77 4.34
N ASN A 260 -32.90 5.29 3.97
CA ASN A 260 -33.39 5.33 2.58
C ASN A 260 -33.41 3.96 1.87
N GLU A 261 -33.86 2.89 2.57
CA GLU A 261 -33.94 1.51 2.02
C GLU A 261 -32.54 0.90 1.67
N VAL A 262 -31.44 1.54 2.04
CA VAL A 262 -30.10 1.01 1.88
C VAL A 262 -29.63 0.46 3.23
N SER A 263 -29.23 -0.81 3.27
CA SER A 263 -28.66 -1.46 4.45
C SER A 263 -27.15 -1.23 4.50
N TYR A 264 -26.68 -0.62 5.58
CA TYR A 264 -25.25 -0.44 5.84
C TYR A 264 -24.77 -1.49 6.84
N GLN A 265 -23.69 -2.19 6.50
CA GLN A 265 -23.09 -3.25 7.30
C GLN A 265 -21.81 -2.74 7.99
N LYS A 266 -21.15 -3.61 8.75
CA LYS A 266 -19.82 -3.36 9.33
C LYS A 266 -18.89 -2.67 8.33
N ASN A 267 -18.05 -1.78 8.82
CA ASN A 267 -17.03 -1.05 8.07
C ASN A 267 -17.53 0.12 7.17
N TRP A 268 -18.82 0.33 7.04
CA TRP A 268 -19.34 1.60 6.53
C TRP A 268 -19.17 2.74 7.57
N SER A 269 -19.11 4.00 7.11
CA SER A 269 -19.17 5.13 8.06
C SER A 269 -20.43 5.09 8.92
N SER A 270 -20.31 5.32 10.21
CA SER A 270 -21.44 5.34 11.17
C SER A 270 -22.40 6.49 10.86
N TYR A 271 -21.89 7.63 10.40
CA TYR A 271 -22.70 8.83 10.15
C TYR A 271 -22.62 9.23 8.68
N PRO A 272 -23.76 9.65 8.09
CA PRO A 272 -23.76 10.17 6.73
C PRO A 272 -23.43 11.66 6.69
N VAL A 273 -22.91 12.12 5.54
CA VAL A 273 -22.79 13.54 5.17
C VAL A 273 -23.62 13.78 3.93
N THR A 274 -24.30 14.92 3.84
CA THR A 274 -25.02 15.33 2.64
C THR A 274 -24.20 16.34 1.86
N ASN A 275 -23.91 16.01 0.60
CA ASN A 275 -23.23 16.93 -0.33
C ASN A 275 -23.65 16.60 -1.76
N ASP A 276 -24.42 17.51 -2.37
CA ASP A 276 -24.99 17.32 -3.69
C ASP A 276 -23.93 17.17 -4.79
N ASN A 277 -22.80 17.88 -4.68
CA ASN A 277 -21.74 17.81 -5.67
C ASN A 277 -21.05 16.43 -5.64
N ILE A 278 -20.77 15.89 -4.45
CA ILE A 278 -20.20 14.55 -4.30
C ILE A 278 -21.21 13.51 -4.81
N ASN A 279 -22.49 13.64 -4.46
CA ASN A 279 -23.55 12.75 -4.95
C ASN A 279 -23.62 12.76 -6.47
N ASN A 280 -23.58 13.93 -7.11
CA ASN A 280 -23.57 14.03 -8.56
C ASN A 280 -22.38 13.33 -9.21
N GLU A 281 -21.19 13.42 -8.61
CA GLU A 281 -19.98 12.72 -9.10
C GLU A 281 -20.12 11.19 -8.95
N ILE A 282 -20.68 10.69 -7.84
CA ILE A 282 -20.97 9.26 -7.67
C ILE A 282 -21.93 8.80 -8.77
N PHE A 283 -22.97 9.58 -9.07
CA PHE A 283 -23.90 9.25 -10.17
C PHE A 283 -23.26 9.30 -11.54
N ALA A 284 -22.42 10.31 -11.81
CA ALA A 284 -21.69 10.40 -13.07
C ALA A 284 -20.74 9.21 -13.26
N ALA A 285 -20.07 8.79 -12.19
CA ALA A 285 -19.25 7.58 -12.20
C ALA A 285 -20.07 6.32 -12.47
N TYR A 286 -21.25 6.21 -11.82
CA TYR A 286 -22.19 5.11 -12.06
C TYR A 286 -22.57 5.01 -13.54
N ASP A 287 -23.06 6.10 -14.15
CA ASP A 287 -23.48 6.13 -15.55
C ASP A 287 -22.30 5.84 -16.50
N LYS A 288 -21.11 6.33 -16.18
CA LYS A 288 -19.88 6.06 -16.93
C LYS A 288 -19.53 4.57 -16.93
N TYR A 289 -19.38 3.99 -15.75
CA TYR A 289 -18.87 2.61 -15.61
C TYR A 289 -19.91 1.54 -15.94
N LYS A 290 -21.20 1.84 -15.81
CA LYS A 290 -22.26 0.94 -16.27
C LYS A 290 -22.18 0.63 -17.77
N ASN A 291 -21.74 1.61 -18.55
CA ASN A 291 -21.64 1.51 -20.02
C ASN A 291 -20.23 1.14 -20.50
N ASP A 292 -19.25 1.19 -19.63
CA ASP A 292 -17.85 0.87 -19.94
C ASP A 292 -17.61 -0.64 -19.76
N LYS A 293 -17.49 -1.34 -20.89
CA LYS A 293 -17.26 -2.80 -20.90
C LYS A 293 -15.78 -3.18 -20.80
N ASP A 294 -14.87 -2.21 -20.79
CA ASP A 294 -13.47 -2.45 -21.09
C ASP A 294 -12.50 -2.41 -19.89
N THR A 295 -12.90 -1.86 -18.73
CA THR A 295 -11.90 -1.57 -17.69
C THR A 295 -12.08 -2.22 -16.33
N CYS A 296 -13.29 -2.47 -15.85
CA CYS A 296 -13.53 -3.09 -14.53
C CYS A 296 -14.89 -3.76 -14.45
N ILE A 297 -15.04 -4.75 -13.56
CA ILE A 297 -16.34 -5.34 -13.25
C ILE A 297 -17.18 -4.29 -12.51
N PHE A 298 -18.17 -3.73 -13.18
CA PHE A 298 -19.12 -2.82 -12.58
C PHE A 298 -20.04 -3.58 -11.60
N GLU A 299 -19.79 -3.38 -10.32
CA GLU A 299 -20.60 -3.94 -9.22
C GLU A 299 -20.84 -2.86 -8.16
N PRO A 300 -21.87 -2.02 -8.33
CA PRO A 300 -22.12 -0.92 -7.42
C PRO A 300 -22.66 -1.41 -6.07
N PHE A 301 -22.36 -0.68 -4.99
CA PHE A 301 -22.97 -0.91 -3.68
C PHE A 301 -24.47 -0.61 -3.66
N ILE A 302 -24.92 0.34 -4.48
CA ILE A 302 -26.30 0.82 -4.50
C ILE A 302 -26.93 0.35 -5.81
N ALA A 303 -28.06 -0.33 -5.73
CA ALA A 303 -28.80 -0.78 -6.91
C ALA A 303 -29.30 0.40 -7.78
N GLU A 304 -29.38 0.19 -9.09
CA GLU A 304 -29.75 1.22 -10.06
C GLU A 304 -31.09 1.94 -9.75
N GLU A 305 -32.08 1.19 -9.30
CA GLU A 305 -33.37 1.72 -8.91
C GLU A 305 -33.29 2.70 -7.74
N ASN A 306 -32.44 2.38 -6.75
CA ASN A 306 -32.19 3.25 -5.60
C ASN A 306 -31.38 4.49 -6.00
N PHE A 307 -30.42 4.36 -6.89
CA PHE A 307 -29.72 5.50 -7.47
C PHE A 307 -30.69 6.48 -8.16
N LYS A 308 -31.62 5.99 -8.98
CA LYS A 308 -32.58 6.83 -9.67
C LYS A 308 -33.58 7.50 -8.71
N LYS A 309 -34.01 6.76 -7.67
CA LYS A 309 -35.00 7.23 -6.69
C LYS A 309 -34.44 8.32 -5.77
N TYR A 310 -33.15 8.22 -5.37
CA TYR A 310 -32.54 9.05 -4.33
C TYR A 310 -31.45 10.00 -4.84
N LYS A 311 -31.45 10.34 -6.11
CA LYS A 311 -30.39 11.07 -6.84
C LYS A 311 -29.74 12.26 -6.11
N LEU A 312 -30.41 12.91 -5.17
CA LEU A 312 -29.90 14.08 -4.44
C LEU A 312 -29.90 13.92 -2.90
N ASN A 313 -30.33 12.78 -2.36
CA ASN A 313 -30.53 12.59 -0.93
C ASN A 313 -29.84 11.33 -0.37
N ILE A 314 -28.82 10.82 -1.06
CA ILE A 314 -28.03 9.73 -0.48
C ILE A 314 -27.09 10.35 0.56
N GLY A 315 -27.25 9.94 1.81
CA GLY A 315 -26.25 10.24 2.83
C GLY A 315 -24.94 9.55 2.47
N ILE A 316 -23.93 10.36 2.11
CA ILE A 316 -22.60 9.89 1.71
C ILE A 316 -21.94 9.23 2.91
N ARG A 317 -21.40 8.04 2.74
CA ARG A 317 -20.64 7.28 3.73
C ARG A 317 -19.36 6.74 3.08
N LEU A 318 -18.30 6.50 3.83
CA LEU A 318 -17.15 5.76 3.33
C LEU A 318 -17.53 4.28 3.22
N PRO A 319 -17.39 3.67 2.04
CA PRO A 319 -17.70 2.25 1.87
C PRO A 319 -16.56 1.36 2.43
N PRO A 320 -16.82 0.06 2.68
CA PRO A 320 -15.86 -0.85 3.29
C PRO A 320 -14.65 -1.17 2.39
N ASN A 321 -14.73 -0.90 1.10
CA ASN A 321 -13.63 -1.08 0.15
C ASN A 321 -12.73 0.15 0.01
N LEU A 322 -12.93 1.22 0.76
CA LEU A 322 -12.11 2.43 0.72
C LEU A 322 -11.31 2.58 2.01
N SER A 323 -10.00 2.39 1.91
CA SER A 323 -9.02 2.64 2.97
C SER A 323 -8.46 4.06 2.91
N ILE A 324 -8.00 4.60 4.05
CA ILE A 324 -7.33 5.90 4.10
C ILE A 324 -6.01 5.72 4.85
N LEU A 325 -4.91 5.95 4.15
CA LEU A 325 -3.55 5.81 4.68
C LEU A 325 -2.89 7.17 4.71
N ALA A 326 -2.19 7.49 5.79
CA ALA A 326 -1.50 8.77 5.88
C ALA A 326 -0.09 8.64 6.43
N THR A 327 0.79 9.61 6.11
CA THR A 327 2.10 9.76 6.73
C THR A 327 2.15 11.05 7.56
N MET A 328 2.95 11.00 8.65
CA MET A 328 3.19 12.15 9.50
C MET A 328 4.65 12.19 9.94
N ASN A 329 5.32 13.33 9.77
CA ASN A 329 6.62 13.58 10.36
C ASN A 329 6.44 14.13 11.78
N THR A 330 7.16 13.56 12.75
CA THR A 330 7.13 14.02 14.15
C THR A 330 8.08 15.18 14.41
N SER A 331 9.09 15.36 13.54
CA SER A 331 10.22 16.30 13.74
C SER A 331 10.01 17.67 13.13
N ASP A 332 9.01 17.85 12.28
CA ASP A 332 8.85 19.09 11.54
C ASP A 332 8.43 20.25 12.47
N GLN A 333 9.14 21.36 12.34
CA GLN A 333 8.74 22.65 12.90
C GLN A 333 7.70 23.26 11.94
N ASN A 334 6.69 23.95 12.44
CA ASN A 334 5.58 24.52 11.66
C ASN A 334 4.60 23.47 11.10
N VAL A 335 4.25 22.47 11.91
CA VAL A 335 3.18 21.54 11.61
C VAL A 335 1.94 21.83 12.46
N PHE A 336 0.78 21.46 11.95
CA PHE A 336 -0.46 21.52 12.69
C PHE A 336 -0.54 20.33 13.66
N ILE A 337 -0.98 20.61 14.87
CA ILE A 337 -1.26 19.54 15.85
C ILE A 337 -2.58 18.89 15.45
N LEU A 338 -2.56 17.58 15.27
CA LEU A 338 -3.79 16.81 15.13
C LEU A 338 -4.49 16.75 16.50
N ASP A 339 -5.71 17.26 16.58
CA ASP A 339 -6.48 17.19 17.82
C ASP A 339 -6.86 15.74 18.20
N ASN A 340 -7.18 15.53 19.48
CA ASN A 340 -7.49 14.19 19.99
C ASN A 340 -8.74 13.60 19.33
N ALA A 341 -9.71 14.42 18.94
CA ALA A 341 -10.93 13.96 18.27
C ALA A 341 -10.62 13.43 16.87
N PHE A 342 -9.66 14.04 16.17
CA PHE A 342 -9.17 13.56 14.89
C PHE A 342 -8.33 12.29 15.05
N GLN A 343 -7.35 12.29 15.97
CA GLN A 343 -6.44 11.16 16.19
C GLN A 343 -7.16 9.87 16.56
N ARG A 344 -8.18 9.91 17.44
CA ARG A 344 -8.90 8.72 17.90
C ARG A 344 -9.60 7.91 16.80
N ARG A 345 -9.74 8.49 15.61
CA ARG A 345 -10.36 7.85 14.45
C ARG A 345 -9.36 7.13 13.58
N TRP A 346 -8.09 7.13 13.98
CA TRP A 346 -7.00 6.56 13.22
C TRP A 346 -6.22 5.55 14.04
N ASP A 347 -5.77 4.51 13.39
CA ASP A 347 -4.74 3.65 13.93
C ASP A 347 -3.39 4.34 13.77
N MET A 348 -2.78 4.70 14.90
CA MET A 348 -1.48 5.38 14.91
C MET A 348 -0.36 4.35 14.96
N VAL A 349 0.42 4.23 13.88
CA VAL A 349 1.50 3.25 13.75
C VAL A 349 2.85 3.94 13.73
N LEU A 350 3.65 3.73 14.78
CA LEU A 350 5.04 4.20 14.81
C LEU A 350 5.90 3.36 13.88
N VAL A 351 6.48 3.99 12.87
CA VAL A 351 7.49 3.36 12.02
C VAL A 351 8.83 3.44 12.73
N LYS A 352 9.32 2.29 13.19
CA LYS A 352 10.60 2.18 13.88
C LYS A 352 11.75 2.65 13.00
N ASN A 353 12.69 3.37 13.59
CA ASN A 353 13.89 3.82 12.90
C ASN A 353 15.00 2.76 12.98
N GLU A 354 14.75 1.63 12.37
CA GLU A 354 15.61 0.44 12.38
C GLU A 354 15.75 -0.13 10.97
N PHE A 355 16.87 -0.79 10.70
CA PHE A 355 17.11 -1.47 9.42
C PHE A 355 16.41 -2.83 9.38
N GLY A 356 15.11 -2.88 9.39
CA GLY A 356 14.34 -4.12 9.39
C GLY A 356 14.66 -5.03 10.58
N ASP A 357 13.66 -5.47 11.30
CA ASP A 357 13.85 -6.48 12.33
C ASP A 357 14.07 -7.84 11.64
N ASP A 358 15.11 -8.57 12.04
CA ASP A 358 15.35 -9.95 11.58
C ASP A 358 14.19 -10.90 11.93
N SER A 359 13.26 -10.46 12.81
CA SER A 359 12.04 -11.17 13.17
C SER A 359 10.88 -10.95 12.18
N GLU A 360 10.82 -9.83 11.46
CA GLU A 360 9.91 -9.67 10.33
C GLU A 360 10.60 -10.26 9.09
N LYS A 361 10.29 -11.51 8.77
CA LYS A 361 10.75 -12.14 7.53
C LYS A 361 10.41 -11.21 6.37
N ALA A 362 11.43 -10.69 5.72
CA ALA A 362 11.26 -9.94 4.48
C ALA A 362 10.37 -10.78 3.56
N LYS A 363 9.33 -10.16 3.01
CA LYS A 363 8.31 -10.88 2.25
C LYS A 363 8.83 -11.34 0.90
N THR A 364 9.90 -10.73 0.41
CA THR A 364 10.58 -11.10 -0.83
C THR A 364 12.10 -11.11 -0.63
N GLU A 365 12.80 -11.95 -1.41
CA GLU A 365 14.26 -11.98 -1.42
C GLU A 365 14.88 -10.63 -1.82
N GLU A 366 14.21 -9.88 -2.71
CA GLU A 366 14.65 -8.56 -3.16
C GLU A 366 14.57 -7.53 -2.03
N GLU A 367 13.50 -7.55 -1.24
CA GLU A 367 13.36 -6.66 -0.08
C GLU A 367 14.45 -6.93 0.96
N GLN A 368 14.76 -8.20 1.23
CA GLN A 368 15.84 -8.58 2.14
C GLN A 368 17.19 -8.13 1.60
N LYS A 369 17.48 -8.33 0.33
CA LYS A 369 18.71 -7.84 -0.32
C LYS A 369 18.83 -6.33 -0.20
N ASN A 370 17.77 -5.56 -0.42
CA ASN A 370 17.79 -4.10 -0.29
C ASN A 370 18.11 -3.67 1.15
N ILE A 371 17.55 -4.35 2.15
CA ILE A 371 17.84 -4.10 3.56
C ILE A 371 19.32 -4.41 3.86
N ASP A 372 19.82 -5.54 3.41
CA ASP A 372 21.20 -5.96 3.64
C ASP A 372 22.18 -5.00 2.95
N TRP A 373 21.89 -4.58 1.73
CA TRP A 373 22.70 -3.59 1.02
C TRP A 373 22.71 -2.24 1.74
N GLN A 374 21.56 -1.79 2.25
CA GLN A 374 21.50 -0.54 3.02
C GLN A 374 22.29 -0.63 4.33
N LYS A 375 22.19 -1.75 5.06
CA LYS A 375 22.93 -1.98 6.30
C LYS A 375 24.45 -1.97 6.09
N THR A 376 24.91 -2.66 5.05
CA THR A 376 26.34 -2.93 4.81
C THR A 376 27.03 -1.90 3.91
N ALA A 377 26.25 -0.99 3.27
CA ALA A 377 26.79 0.05 2.41
C ALA A 377 27.85 0.87 3.13
N LEU A 378 29.03 1.02 2.51
CA LEU A 378 30.07 1.90 3.01
C LEU A 378 29.79 3.34 2.59
N ILE A 379 30.12 4.31 3.45
CA ILE A 379 30.17 5.71 3.03
C ILE A 379 31.40 5.86 2.13
N GLU A 380 31.19 6.31 0.88
CA GLU A 380 32.23 6.39 -0.15
C GLU A 380 33.48 7.11 0.36
N GLY A 381 34.66 6.52 0.14
CA GLY A 381 35.94 7.04 0.63
C GLY A 381 36.24 6.75 2.11
N SER A 382 35.36 6.04 2.82
CA SER A 382 35.56 5.67 4.22
C SER A 382 35.50 4.15 4.44
N LYS A 383 35.82 3.71 5.66
CA LYS A 383 35.64 2.32 6.12
C LYS A 383 34.39 2.18 7.00
N ILE A 384 33.56 3.19 7.08
CA ILE A 384 32.41 3.28 7.98
C ILE A 384 31.16 2.85 7.21
N THR A 385 30.43 1.88 7.77
CA THR A 385 29.16 1.45 7.19
C THR A 385 28.06 2.47 7.51
N TRP A 386 27.06 2.54 6.64
CA TRP A 386 25.88 3.36 6.90
C TRP A 386 25.18 3.00 8.23
N LYS A 387 25.07 1.71 8.55
CA LYS A 387 24.51 1.25 9.82
C LYS A 387 25.27 1.80 11.02
N THR A 388 26.59 1.71 11.02
CA THR A 388 27.44 2.20 12.12
C THR A 388 27.31 3.73 12.26
N PHE A 389 27.41 4.47 11.16
CA PHE A 389 27.23 5.92 11.18
C PHE A 389 25.86 6.32 11.74
N HIS A 390 24.78 5.72 11.19
CA HIS A 390 23.42 5.97 11.58
C HIS A 390 23.18 5.73 13.08
N LYS A 391 23.64 4.59 13.61
CA LYS A 391 23.53 4.25 15.04
C LYS A 391 24.23 5.29 15.90
N THR A 392 25.50 5.53 15.63
CA THR A 392 26.35 6.43 16.43
C THR A 392 25.85 7.87 16.42
N ILE A 393 25.44 8.40 15.26
CA ILE A 393 24.95 9.79 15.18
C ILE A 393 23.60 9.95 15.90
N ASN A 394 22.71 8.95 15.81
CA ASN A 394 21.43 8.98 16.51
C ASN A 394 21.57 8.82 18.02
N GLU A 395 22.55 8.06 18.50
CA GLU A 395 22.94 8.03 19.92
C GLU A 395 23.41 9.42 20.38
N LYS A 396 24.24 10.11 19.58
CA LYS A 396 24.69 11.46 19.86
C LYS A 396 23.54 12.46 19.93
N ILE A 397 22.59 12.43 18.97
CA ILE A 397 21.38 13.25 18.98
C ILE A 397 20.56 12.98 20.26
N SER A 398 20.38 11.70 20.62
CA SER A 398 19.61 11.30 21.79
C SER A 398 20.29 11.72 23.12
N GLN A 399 21.62 11.65 23.18
CA GLN A 399 22.39 12.12 24.34
C GLN A 399 22.22 13.63 24.52
N PHE A 400 22.40 14.42 23.47
CA PHE A 400 22.21 15.87 23.49
C PHE A 400 20.81 16.27 23.92
N SER A 401 19.79 15.54 23.45
CA SER A 401 18.40 15.76 23.85
C SER A 401 18.21 15.62 25.35
N ARG A 402 18.80 14.58 25.95
CA ARG A 402 18.69 14.33 27.41
C ARG A 402 19.44 15.36 28.24
N GLU A 403 20.66 15.70 27.86
CA GLU A 403 21.53 16.65 28.59
C GLU A 403 20.96 18.06 28.61
N ASN A 404 20.26 18.48 27.56
CA ASN A 404 19.73 19.83 27.41
C ASN A 404 18.22 19.93 27.64
N ASN A 405 17.54 18.86 28.03
CA ASN A 405 16.06 18.79 28.21
C ASN A 405 15.26 19.20 26.96
N PHE A 406 15.80 18.99 25.77
CA PHE A 406 15.14 19.27 24.50
C PHE A 406 14.45 18.01 23.95
N SER A 407 13.30 17.63 24.48
CA SER A 407 12.53 16.44 24.02
C SER A 407 12.27 16.43 22.50
N SER A 408 12.14 17.60 21.89
CA SER A 408 11.95 17.73 20.43
C SER A 408 13.16 17.30 19.58
N MET A 409 14.36 17.17 20.16
CA MET A 409 15.54 16.70 19.41
C MET A 409 15.49 15.18 19.13
N ILE A 410 14.81 14.39 19.93
CA ILE A 410 14.67 12.94 19.70
C ILE A 410 13.98 12.68 18.37
N ASP A 411 13.02 13.52 18.02
CA ASP A 411 12.29 13.43 16.76
C ASP A 411 13.16 13.79 15.54
N LYS A 412 14.31 14.47 15.76
CA LYS A 412 15.26 14.85 14.73
C LYS A 412 16.33 13.78 14.44
N ARG A 413 16.13 12.56 14.92
CA ARG A 413 17.02 11.46 14.57
C ARG A 413 16.99 11.21 13.07
N LEU A 414 18.15 10.83 12.53
CA LEU A 414 18.30 10.49 11.13
C LEU A 414 17.66 9.14 10.84
N GLY A 415 16.80 9.06 9.82
CA GLY A 415 16.17 7.82 9.42
C GLY A 415 17.14 6.87 8.71
N CYS A 416 16.96 5.56 8.89
CA CYS A 416 17.80 4.54 8.25
C CYS A 416 17.74 4.54 6.71
N TRP A 417 16.67 5.08 6.12
CA TRP A 417 16.45 5.28 4.69
C TRP A 417 16.53 6.73 4.24
N PHE A 418 17.14 7.59 5.04
CA PHE A 418 17.31 9.02 4.71
C PHE A 418 18.09 9.23 3.41
N VAL A 419 19.05 8.35 3.15
CA VAL A 419 19.74 8.19 1.86
C VAL A 419 19.70 6.74 1.44
N LYS A 420 19.71 6.48 0.14
CA LYS A 420 19.72 5.12 -0.42
C LYS A 420 21.15 4.70 -0.78
N ALA A 421 21.49 3.46 -0.48
CA ALA A 421 22.67 2.83 -1.00
C ALA A 421 22.53 2.59 -2.51
N VAL A 422 23.61 2.81 -3.25
CA VAL A 422 23.71 2.58 -4.69
C VAL A 422 24.83 1.59 -4.99
N PRO A 423 24.78 0.85 -6.12
CA PRO A 423 25.89 -0.02 -6.52
C PRO A 423 27.19 0.77 -6.68
N ASP A 424 28.30 0.18 -6.27
CA ASP A 424 29.64 0.77 -6.45
C ASP A 424 30.16 0.47 -7.86
N ASP A 425 29.75 1.27 -8.84
CA ASP A 425 30.15 1.11 -10.26
C ASP A 425 31.64 1.38 -10.52
N LYS A 426 32.36 1.98 -9.57
CA LYS A 426 33.78 2.36 -9.74
C LYS A 426 34.75 1.23 -9.42
N ASN A 427 34.36 0.29 -8.55
CA ASN A 427 35.26 -0.72 -8.02
C ASN A 427 34.94 -2.16 -8.45
N ASP A 428 34.12 -2.38 -9.46
CA ASP A 428 33.79 -3.69 -10.10
C ASP A 428 34.02 -4.95 -9.23
N ILE A 429 33.81 -4.86 -7.93
CA ILE A 429 33.99 -5.94 -6.97
C ILE A 429 32.61 -6.36 -6.48
N ASN A 430 32.01 -7.33 -7.17
CA ASN A 430 30.94 -8.22 -6.69
C ASN A 430 29.94 -7.58 -5.71
N GLY A 431 29.00 -6.77 -6.22
CA GLY A 431 27.77 -6.47 -5.47
C GLY A 431 27.95 -5.60 -4.22
N LYS A 432 28.99 -4.76 -4.13
CA LYS A 432 29.11 -3.79 -3.04
C LYS A 432 28.21 -2.58 -3.29
N TYR A 433 27.60 -2.10 -2.22
CA TYR A 433 26.79 -0.89 -2.20
C TYR A 433 27.47 0.19 -1.39
N ILE A 434 27.29 1.44 -1.81
CA ILE A 434 27.87 2.61 -1.17
C ILE A 434 26.81 3.70 -0.94
N ILE A 435 27.07 4.53 0.08
CA ILE A 435 26.45 5.85 0.20
C ILE A 435 27.40 6.84 -0.46
N GLU A 436 27.01 7.41 -1.58
CA GLU A 436 27.86 8.37 -2.32
C GLU A 436 28.33 9.53 -1.43
N GLU A 437 29.57 9.92 -1.55
CA GLU A 437 30.15 11.07 -0.85
C GLU A 437 29.32 12.35 -1.04
N LYS A 438 28.82 12.57 -2.25
CA LYS A 438 27.94 13.71 -2.57
C LYS A 438 26.65 13.66 -1.75
N SER A 439 26.03 12.49 -1.62
CA SER A 439 24.80 12.30 -0.83
C SER A 439 25.09 12.47 0.66
N PHE A 440 26.22 11.98 1.15
CA PHE A 440 26.67 12.16 2.51
C PHE A 440 26.84 13.65 2.85
N LYS A 441 27.61 14.38 2.05
CA LYS A 441 27.88 15.81 2.25
C LYS A 441 26.62 16.68 2.12
N ASN A 442 25.90 16.54 1.02
CA ASN A 442 24.86 17.49 0.67
C ASN A 442 23.47 17.16 1.27
N LYS A 443 23.25 15.95 1.74
CA LYS A 443 21.98 15.58 2.40
C LYS A 443 22.19 15.33 3.88
N ILE A 444 23.10 14.42 4.25
CA ILE A 444 23.26 14.00 5.65
C ILE A 444 23.91 15.11 6.48
N LEU A 445 25.11 15.58 6.10
CA LEU A 445 25.77 16.64 6.85
C LEU A 445 24.96 17.94 6.86
N LYS A 446 24.29 18.24 5.73
CA LYS A 446 23.39 19.40 5.63
C LYS A 446 22.22 19.30 6.61
N TYR A 447 21.57 18.14 6.71
CA TYR A 447 20.51 17.89 7.68
C TYR A 447 20.99 18.01 9.12
N LEU A 448 22.14 17.39 9.43
CA LEU A 448 22.71 17.46 10.76
C LEU A 448 23.07 18.89 11.16
N TRP A 449 23.58 19.68 10.22
CA TRP A 449 23.96 21.08 10.44
C TRP A 449 22.76 22.02 10.59
N ASP A 450 21.77 21.93 9.69
CA ASP A 450 20.67 22.89 9.62
C ASP A 450 19.53 22.55 10.59
N ASP A 451 19.34 21.28 10.90
CA ASP A 451 18.16 20.82 11.65
C ASP A 451 18.53 20.08 12.94
N ALA A 452 19.22 18.95 12.86
CA ALA A 452 19.44 18.12 14.04
C ALA A 452 20.27 18.83 15.12
N PHE A 453 21.37 19.50 14.75
CA PHE A 453 22.27 20.21 15.65
C PHE A 453 22.25 21.74 15.46
N LYS A 454 21.16 22.29 14.94
CA LYS A 454 21.03 23.72 14.63
C LYS A 454 21.46 24.65 15.78
N PHE A 455 21.15 24.27 17.02
CA PHE A 455 21.42 25.07 18.21
C PHE A 455 22.62 24.59 19.04
N SER A 456 23.33 23.55 18.56
CA SER A 456 24.47 22.91 19.25
C SER A 456 25.61 22.56 18.30
N ARG A 457 25.77 23.34 17.23
CA ARG A 457 26.81 23.10 16.21
C ARG A 457 28.19 23.09 16.79
N GLU A 458 28.48 24.05 17.68
CA GLU A 458 29.79 24.21 18.32
C GLU A 458 30.17 23.03 19.23
N ASP A 459 29.19 22.30 19.76
CA ASP A 459 29.42 21.14 20.62
C ASP A 459 29.67 19.86 19.84
N VAL A 460 29.21 19.81 18.60
CA VAL A 460 29.21 18.59 17.77
C VAL A 460 30.25 18.65 16.64
N PHE A 461 30.38 19.82 16.03
CA PHE A 461 31.30 19.99 14.89
C PHE A 461 32.58 20.70 15.29
N GLU A 462 33.69 20.31 14.65
CA GLU A 462 34.95 21.06 14.75
C GLU A 462 34.75 22.49 14.21
N ASP A 463 35.60 23.42 14.70
CA ASP A 463 35.45 24.84 14.43
C ASP A 463 35.15 25.17 12.97
N ALA A 464 33.89 25.45 12.70
CA ALA A 464 33.37 25.82 11.39
C ALA A 464 32.43 27.03 11.53
N ASP A 465 32.78 28.12 10.89
CA ASP A 465 31.98 29.37 10.93
C ASP A 465 30.68 29.21 10.16
N ASN A 466 30.66 28.35 9.14
CA ASN A 466 29.54 28.10 8.28
C ASN A 466 29.64 26.70 7.66
N PHE A 467 28.56 26.28 6.94
CA PHE A 467 28.48 24.95 6.35
C PHE A 467 29.52 24.71 5.24
N GLU A 468 29.89 25.75 4.48
CA GLU A 468 30.93 25.66 3.45
C GLU A 468 32.31 25.32 4.06
N SER A 469 32.70 26.06 5.10
CA SER A 469 33.96 25.79 5.82
C SER A 469 33.95 24.40 6.50
N LEU A 470 32.79 23.89 6.94
CA LEU A 470 32.67 22.52 7.43
C LEU A 470 32.94 21.51 6.32
N LEU A 471 32.39 21.71 5.13
CA LEU A 471 32.58 20.78 4.00
C LEU A 471 34.02 20.71 3.52
N GLU A 472 34.75 21.82 3.59
CA GLU A 472 36.19 21.86 3.24
C GLU A 472 37.06 21.04 4.21
N LYS A 473 36.63 20.91 5.46
CA LYS A 473 37.32 20.12 6.49
C LYS A 473 37.04 18.63 6.46
N VAL A 474 36.03 18.20 5.66
CA VAL A 474 35.64 16.77 5.60
C VAL A 474 36.77 15.92 5.05
N LYS A 475 37.19 14.94 5.84
CA LYS A 475 38.20 13.94 5.49
C LYS A 475 37.60 12.54 5.56
N MET A 476 37.20 12.01 4.43
CA MET A 476 36.46 10.74 4.35
C MET A 476 37.23 9.55 4.94
N GLY A 477 38.56 9.59 4.97
CA GLY A 477 39.39 8.51 5.52
C GLY A 477 39.55 8.49 7.05
N GLU A 478 39.09 9.54 7.76
CA GLU A 478 39.21 9.63 9.23
C GLU A 478 37.94 9.04 9.90
N SER A 479 38.12 8.45 11.11
CA SER A 479 37.04 7.80 11.84
C SER A 479 35.93 8.74 12.33
N ASN A 480 36.23 10.04 12.44
CA ASN A 480 35.29 11.11 12.78
C ASN A 480 35.02 12.06 11.60
N PHE A 481 35.41 11.66 10.38
CA PHE A 481 35.39 12.48 9.16
C PHE A 481 36.12 13.81 9.24
N GLY A 482 36.99 14.01 10.23
CA GLY A 482 37.70 15.27 10.51
C GLY A 482 36.84 16.44 10.96
N ILE A 483 35.56 16.21 11.19
CA ILE A 483 34.56 17.27 11.47
C ILE A 483 33.74 17.05 12.74
N PHE A 484 33.69 15.85 13.31
CA PHE A 484 32.87 15.57 14.49
C PHE A 484 33.72 15.57 15.76
N LYS A 485 33.30 16.32 16.77
CA LYS A 485 33.93 16.37 18.11
C LYS A 485 33.48 15.17 18.95
N ASN A 486 34.44 14.50 19.57
CA ASN A 486 34.16 13.42 20.54
C ASN A 486 33.26 12.31 20.01
N VAL A 487 33.39 11.96 18.72
CA VAL A 487 32.69 10.87 18.06
C VAL A 487 33.69 10.03 17.28
N ASP A 488 33.64 8.72 17.48
CA ASP A 488 34.40 7.74 16.72
C ASP A 488 33.41 6.76 16.07
N PHE A 489 33.31 6.81 14.75
CA PHE A 489 32.41 5.94 13.98
C PHE A 489 33.04 4.59 13.64
N SER A 490 34.34 4.36 13.97
CA SER A 490 35.00 3.07 13.72
C SER A 490 34.77 2.05 14.83
N ALA A 491 34.30 2.47 15.99
CA ALA A 491 34.09 1.59 17.14
C ALA A 491 32.79 0.78 16.99
N GLU A 492 32.89 -0.50 16.64
CA GLU A 492 31.83 -1.45 16.92
C GLU A 492 31.69 -1.60 18.44
N LYS A 493 30.72 -0.89 19.03
CA LYS A 493 30.35 -1.21 20.42
C LYS A 493 29.75 -2.63 20.40
N SER A 494 30.47 -3.58 21.05
CA SER A 494 29.94 -4.90 21.36
C SER A 494 28.56 -4.73 22.00
N GLU A 495 27.55 -5.35 21.43
CA GLU A 495 26.21 -5.42 22.02
C GLU A 495 26.35 -6.09 23.40
N SER A 496 26.27 -5.31 24.48
CA SER A 496 26.02 -5.86 25.81
C SER A 496 24.55 -6.29 25.82
N PRO A 497 24.23 -7.55 26.17
CA PRO A 497 22.84 -7.96 26.32
C PRO A 497 22.24 -7.14 27.44
N GLU A 498 21.19 -6.38 27.15
CA GLU A 498 20.37 -5.71 28.15
C GLU A 498 19.76 -6.77 29.07
N ALA A 499 20.01 -6.60 30.38
CA ALA A 499 19.48 -7.41 31.45
C ALA A 499 18.01 -7.06 31.77
#